data_5d1d64d9ef7bf2cdfcd8935bc01c43a5
#
_entry.id   5d1d64d9ef7bf2cdfcd8935bc01c43a5
#
_cell.length_a   1.000
_cell.length_b   1.000
_cell.length_c   1.000
_cell.angle_alpha   90.00
_cell.angle_beta   90.00
_cell.angle_gamma   90.00
#
_symmetry.space_group_name_H-M   'P 1'
#
loop_
_entity.id
_entity.type
_entity.pdbx_description
1 polymer ?
#
loop_
_entity_poly.entity_id
_entity_poly.type
_entity_poly.pdbx_seq_one_letter_code
_entity_poly.pdbx_strand_id
1 'polypeptide(L)'
;LNVISAKDLRDTPASVLADHLNNAQAVQSSLFTEYILNPRVANEFLTPYRKFFAANVDSALVKKAKADPQLIVDWVKENISINDSLNPQRIPIMPMGVWKSRVADKGSRDIFFVAVCRSIGIPARIEPVAGKVQYAKGLNWVDVDFEAAEQTVAKQGKVVASYQPIKALQDPKYYSHFTIAKVLPTGKLQTLNFESGDVDMGGGDTWSALLKKPLSMDEGHYICLLYTSDAA
;
A
#
# COMPACT_ATOMS: atom_id res chain seq x y z
N LEU A 1 4.72 18.37 -2.18
CA LEU A 1 4.87 17.86 -3.55
C LEU A 1 5.66 16.55 -3.63
N ASN A 2 6.61 16.30 -2.72
CA ASN A 2 7.53 15.15 -2.79
C ASN A 2 6.88 13.76 -2.58
N VAL A 3 5.60 13.69 -2.22
CA VAL A 3 4.88 12.44 -1.98
C VAL A 3 3.78 12.16 -3.01
N ILE A 4 3.64 13.03 -3.98
CA ILE A 4 2.64 12.88 -5.04
C ILE A 4 3.37 12.58 -6.33
N SER A 5 2.95 11.55 -7.06
CA SER A 5 3.54 11.22 -8.35
C SER A 5 3.31 12.32 -9.38
N ALA A 6 4.19 12.44 -10.36
CA ALA A 6 4.03 13.38 -11.47
C ALA A 6 2.70 13.13 -12.22
N LYS A 7 2.29 11.87 -12.33
CA LYS A 7 0.99 11.47 -12.88
C LYS A 7 -0.16 12.05 -12.07
N ASP A 8 -0.16 11.87 -10.75
CA ASP A 8 -1.24 12.37 -9.88
C ASP A 8 -1.31 13.89 -9.86
N LEU A 9 -0.16 14.58 -9.92
CA LEU A 9 -0.13 16.04 -10.03
C LEU A 9 -0.77 16.55 -11.32
N ARG A 10 -0.61 15.82 -12.42
CA ARG A 10 -1.18 16.18 -13.72
C ARG A 10 -2.66 15.83 -13.81
N ASP A 11 -3.05 14.65 -13.33
CA ASP A 11 -4.34 14.04 -13.60
C ASP A 11 -5.39 14.30 -12.49
N THR A 12 -4.96 14.86 -11.34
CA THR A 12 -5.85 15.08 -10.19
C THR A 12 -6.24 16.56 -10.08
N PRO A 13 -7.54 16.89 -9.95
CA PRO A 13 -7.99 18.25 -9.74
C PRO A 13 -7.35 18.89 -8.51
N ALA A 14 -6.97 20.17 -8.61
CA ALA A 14 -6.35 20.90 -7.51
C ALA A 14 -7.19 20.91 -6.21
N SER A 15 -8.54 20.91 -6.35
CA SER A 15 -9.47 20.83 -5.21
C SER A 15 -9.34 19.53 -4.42
N VAL A 16 -9.05 18.40 -5.09
CA VAL A 16 -8.81 17.11 -4.44
C VAL A 16 -7.49 17.15 -3.68
N LEU A 17 -6.43 17.65 -4.32
CA LEU A 17 -5.12 17.79 -3.65
C LEU A 17 -5.20 18.77 -2.46
N ALA A 18 -5.97 19.83 -2.59
CA ALA A 18 -6.23 20.79 -1.49
C ALA A 18 -6.97 20.15 -0.33
N ASP A 19 -7.97 19.28 -0.57
CA ASP A 19 -8.63 18.51 0.50
C ASP A 19 -7.63 17.70 1.30
N HIS A 20 -6.76 16.96 0.62
CA HIS A 20 -5.77 16.11 1.27
C HIS A 20 -4.71 16.91 2.04
N LEU A 21 -4.29 18.05 1.52
CA LEU A 21 -3.30 18.89 2.17
C LEU A 21 -3.89 19.60 3.40
N ASN A 22 -5.07 20.23 3.23
CA ASN A 22 -5.66 21.08 4.27
C ASN A 22 -6.30 20.30 5.41
N ASN A 23 -6.68 19.04 5.18
CA ASN A 23 -7.31 18.19 6.19
C ASN A 23 -6.41 17.06 6.71
N ALA A 24 -5.11 17.09 6.40
CA ALA A 24 -4.16 16.16 6.98
C ALA A 24 -4.00 16.44 8.48
N GLN A 25 -4.19 15.42 9.30
CA GLN A 25 -3.96 15.54 10.74
C GLN A 25 -2.46 15.62 11.00
N ALA A 26 -2.01 16.76 11.51
CA ALA A 26 -0.59 16.96 11.85
C ALA A 26 -0.18 16.00 12.97
N VAL A 27 0.82 15.17 12.70
CA VAL A 27 1.41 14.24 13.65
C VAL A 27 2.92 14.38 13.59
N GLN A 28 3.57 14.50 14.74
CA GLN A 28 5.03 14.50 14.82
C GLN A 28 5.54 13.06 14.66
N SER A 29 5.79 12.67 13.42
CA SER A 29 6.29 11.34 13.10
C SER A 29 7.09 11.40 11.80
N SER A 30 8.17 10.64 11.72
CA SER A 30 8.92 10.42 10.47
C SER A 30 8.06 9.73 9.40
N LEU A 31 6.97 9.09 9.82
CA LEU A 31 5.99 8.42 8.95
C LEU A 31 4.93 9.37 8.38
N PHE A 32 4.91 10.66 8.83
CA PHE A 32 3.84 11.60 8.46
C PHE A 32 3.75 11.82 6.96
N THR A 33 4.86 12.15 6.32
CA THR A 33 4.88 12.58 4.93
C THR A 33 4.41 11.48 3.99
N GLU A 34 4.89 10.27 4.19
CA GLU A 34 4.63 9.14 3.29
C GLU A 34 3.34 8.39 3.64
N TYR A 35 3.03 8.23 4.91
CA TYR A 35 1.97 7.31 5.37
C TYR A 35 0.77 7.99 6.02
N ILE A 36 0.77 9.33 6.12
CA ILE A 36 -0.39 10.14 6.51
C ILE A 36 -0.70 11.16 5.42
N LEU A 37 0.26 11.99 5.03
CA LEU A 37 0.02 13.09 4.09
C LEU A 37 -0.23 12.59 2.67
N ASN A 38 0.45 11.56 2.21
CA ASN A 38 0.25 10.98 0.89
C ASN A 38 -1.21 10.55 0.70
N PRO A 39 -1.94 11.09 -0.29
CA PRO A 39 -3.34 10.74 -0.52
C PRO A 39 -3.52 9.38 -1.18
N ARG A 40 -2.57 8.94 -2.01
CA ARG A 40 -2.66 7.70 -2.76
C ARG A 40 -2.34 6.51 -1.86
N VAL A 41 -3.21 5.51 -1.89
CA VAL A 41 -3.02 4.26 -1.15
C VAL A 41 -2.47 3.17 -2.08
N ALA A 42 -3.12 2.97 -3.23
CA ALA A 42 -2.73 1.99 -4.25
C ALA A 42 -3.04 2.55 -5.66
N ASN A 43 -3.96 1.93 -6.37
CA ASN A 43 -4.33 2.30 -7.74
C ASN A 43 -5.75 2.86 -7.88
N GLU A 44 -6.35 3.31 -6.78
CA GLU A 44 -7.68 3.92 -6.76
C GLU A 44 -7.68 5.31 -7.44
N PHE A 45 -8.86 5.77 -7.87
CA PHE A 45 -9.04 7.17 -8.22
C PHE A 45 -8.91 8.06 -6.99
N LEU A 46 -8.09 9.11 -7.07
CA LEU A 46 -7.99 10.09 -5.99
C LEU A 46 -9.26 10.92 -5.92
N THR A 47 -9.87 10.93 -4.74
CA THR A 47 -11.09 11.68 -4.42
C THR A 47 -10.91 12.42 -3.10
N PRO A 48 -11.65 13.53 -2.86
CA PRO A 48 -11.47 14.37 -1.67
C PRO A 48 -12.07 13.69 -0.42
N TYR A 49 -11.51 12.58 0.04
CA TYR A 49 -12.06 11.78 1.12
C TYR A 49 -11.65 12.23 2.52
N ARG A 50 -10.58 13.02 2.65
CA ARG A 50 -9.98 13.29 3.97
C ARG A 50 -10.88 14.12 4.87
N LYS A 51 -11.41 15.23 4.35
CA LYS A 51 -12.40 16.06 5.06
C LYS A 51 -13.65 15.24 5.41
N PHE A 52 -14.07 14.40 4.48
CA PHE A 52 -15.25 13.54 4.69
C PHE A 52 -15.06 12.60 5.86
N PHE A 53 -13.96 11.84 5.93
CA PHE A 53 -13.72 10.92 7.04
C PHE A 53 -13.45 11.64 8.36
N ALA A 54 -12.75 12.77 8.34
CA ALA A 54 -12.55 13.58 9.54
C ALA A 54 -13.87 14.05 10.17
N ALA A 55 -14.91 14.26 9.34
CA ALA A 55 -16.22 14.71 9.81
C ALA A 55 -17.19 13.57 10.13
N ASN A 56 -17.03 12.38 9.57
CA ASN A 56 -18.01 11.29 9.67
C ASN A 56 -17.56 10.10 10.52
N VAL A 57 -16.26 9.91 10.77
CA VAL A 57 -15.80 8.90 11.73
C VAL A 57 -16.08 9.41 13.13
N ASP A 58 -16.67 8.57 13.96
CA ASP A 58 -17.02 8.92 15.34
C ASP A 58 -15.83 9.45 16.12
N SER A 59 -15.97 10.61 16.75
CA SER A 59 -14.87 11.30 17.44
C SER A 59 -14.35 10.53 18.67
N ALA A 60 -15.23 9.77 19.37
CA ALA A 60 -14.80 8.93 20.48
C ALA A 60 -14.01 7.72 19.98
N LEU A 61 -14.41 7.13 18.83
CA LEU A 61 -13.65 6.10 18.17
C LEU A 61 -12.28 6.63 17.72
N VAL A 62 -12.23 7.80 17.06
CA VAL A 62 -10.97 8.44 16.63
C VAL A 62 -10.01 8.64 17.80
N LYS A 63 -10.51 9.16 18.94
CA LYS A 63 -9.68 9.39 20.13
C LYS A 63 -9.08 8.09 20.67
N LYS A 64 -9.86 7.02 20.73
CA LYS A 64 -9.40 5.71 21.21
C LYS A 64 -8.46 5.04 20.20
N ALA A 65 -8.78 5.10 18.90
CA ALA A 65 -8.01 4.48 17.85
C ALA A 65 -6.60 5.06 17.68
N LYS A 66 -6.37 6.32 18.05
CA LYS A 66 -5.01 6.89 18.07
C LYS A 66 -4.08 6.18 19.06
N ALA A 67 -4.62 5.63 20.14
CA ALA A 67 -3.86 4.82 21.09
C ALA A 67 -3.87 3.33 20.71
N ASP A 68 -4.97 2.87 20.12
CA ASP A 68 -5.14 1.48 19.72
C ASP A 68 -5.82 1.38 18.33
N PRO A 69 -5.02 1.36 17.23
CA PRO A 69 -5.54 1.30 15.86
C PRO A 69 -6.33 0.02 15.54
N GLN A 70 -6.23 -1.03 16.37
CA GLN A 70 -7.04 -2.25 16.23
C GLN A 70 -8.54 -1.91 16.17
N LEU A 71 -8.98 -0.89 16.89
CA LEU A 71 -10.38 -0.46 16.91
C LEU A 71 -10.91 -0.06 15.52
N ILE A 72 -10.04 0.41 14.62
CA ILE A 72 -10.45 0.68 13.22
C ILE A 72 -10.56 -0.63 12.43
N VAL A 73 -9.69 -1.60 12.70
CA VAL A 73 -9.80 -2.94 12.08
C VAL A 73 -11.14 -3.57 12.45
N ASP A 74 -11.47 -3.56 13.76
CA ASP A 74 -12.71 -4.13 14.26
C ASP A 74 -13.93 -3.41 13.69
N TRP A 75 -13.88 -2.08 13.66
CA TRP A 75 -14.95 -1.29 13.07
C TRP A 75 -15.15 -1.63 11.58
N VAL A 76 -14.07 -1.80 10.80
CA VAL A 76 -14.16 -2.20 9.39
C VAL A 76 -14.76 -3.60 9.26
N LYS A 77 -14.33 -4.56 10.08
CA LYS A 77 -14.88 -5.93 10.10
C LYS A 77 -16.40 -5.93 10.36
N GLU A 78 -16.86 -5.11 11.29
CA GLU A 78 -18.25 -5.05 11.68
C GLU A 78 -19.14 -4.30 10.68
N ASN A 79 -18.58 -3.31 9.98
CA ASN A 79 -19.37 -2.36 9.20
C ASN A 79 -19.23 -2.51 7.69
N ILE A 80 -18.27 -3.27 7.19
CA ILE A 80 -18.03 -3.46 5.75
C ILE A 80 -18.17 -4.94 5.39
N SER A 81 -19.19 -5.25 4.64
CA SER A 81 -19.42 -6.60 4.10
C SER A 81 -18.54 -6.85 2.89
N ILE A 82 -17.92 -8.03 2.82
CA ILE A 82 -17.05 -8.39 1.70
C ILE A 82 -17.85 -9.20 0.67
N ASN A 83 -17.78 -8.74 -0.58
CA ASN A 83 -18.35 -9.45 -1.72
C ASN A 83 -17.48 -9.28 -2.97
N ASP A 84 -16.51 -10.16 -3.14
CA ASP A 84 -15.60 -10.14 -4.29
C ASP A 84 -16.32 -10.38 -5.63
N SER A 85 -17.48 -11.04 -5.62
CA SER A 85 -18.24 -11.37 -6.84
C SER A 85 -18.90 -10.14 -7.48
N LEU A 86 -19.14 -9.07 -6.71
CA LEU A 86 -19.68 -7.81 -7.23
C LEU A 86 -18.65 -6.95 -7.97
N ASN A 87 -17.37 -7.29 -7.84
CA ASN A 87 -16.27 -6.58 -8.49
C ASN A 87 -15.30 -7.56 -9.17
N PRO A 88 -15.77 -8.33 -10.18
CA PRO A 88 -14.95 -9.36 -10.83
C PRO A 88 -13.72 -8.79 -11.55
N GLN A 89 -13.77 -7.54 -11.96
CA GLN A 89 -12.66 -6.84 -12.62
C GLN A 89 -11.67 -6.23 -11.62
N ARG A 90 -11.97 -6.27 -10.32
CA ARG A 90 -11.12 -5.72 -9.24
C ARG A 90 -10.75 -4.26 -9.44
N ILE A 91 -11.65 -3.46 -10.00
CA ILE A 91 -11.48 -2.01 -10.11
C ILE A 91 -11.68 -1.41 -8.72
N PRO A 92 -10.71 -0.67 -8.18
CA PRO A 92 -10.81 -0.16 -6.82
C PRO A 92 -12.02 0.75 -6.62
N ILE A 93 -12.86 0.42 -5.65
CA ILE A 93 -13.96 1.28 -5.21
C ILE A 93 -13.35 2.42 -4.39
N MET A 94 -13.71 3.64 -4.71
CA MET A 94 -13.24 4.82 -3.99
C MET A 94 -13.61 4.75 -2.50
N PRO A 95 -12.76 5.21 -1.57
CA PRO A 95 -13.00 5.09 -0.13
C PRO A 95 -14.36 5.60 0.35
N MET A 96 -14.83 6.75 -0.18
CA MET A 96 -16.18 7.25 0.14
C MET A 96 -17.30 6.35 -0.41
N GLY A 97 -17.05 5.66 -1.52
CA GLY A 97 -17.98 4.67 -2.08
C GLY A 97 -18.17 3.50 -1.12
N VAL A 98 -17.07 2.93 -0.62
CA VAL A 98 -17.10 1.84 0.39
C VAL A 98 -17.82 2.29 1.66
N TRP A 99 -17.55 3.51 2.16
CA TRP A 99 -18.26 4.06 3.31
C TRP A 99 -19.78 4.11 3.12
N LYS A 100 -20.22 4.55 1.95
CA LYS A 100 -21.65 4.71 1.63
C LYS A 100 -22.36 3.39 1.37
N SER A 101 -21.73 2.49 0.63
CA SER A 101 -22.31 1.20 0.26
C SER A 101 -22.26 0.16 1.38
N ARG A 102 -21.29 0.25 2.28
CA ARG A 102 -20.98 -0.76 3.30
C ARG A 102 -20.65 -2.13 2.70
N VAL A 103 -20.34 -2.18 1.42
CA VAL A 103 -19.94 -3.39 0.68
C VAL A 103 -18.69 -3.08 -0.13
N ALA A 104 -17.74 -4.00 -0.13
CA ALA A 104 -16.50 -3.88 -0.91
C ALA A 104 -15.97 -5.26 -1.31
N ASP A 105 -15.13 -5.32 -2.33
CA ASP A 105 -14.17 -6.42 -2.49
C ASP A 105 -13.00 -6.24 -1.50
N LYS A 106 -12.18 -7.28 -1.32
CA LYS A 106 -11.06 -7.26 -0.37
C LYS A 106 -10.08 -6.12 -0.65
N GLY A 107 -9.69 -5.89 -1.91
CA GLY A 107 -8.76 -4.83 -2.27
C GLY A 107 -9.30 -3.43 -1.98
N SER A 108 -10.58 -3.19 -2.29
CA SER A 108 -11.25 -1.92 -2.00
C SER A 108 -11.42 -1.69 -0.49
N ARG A 109 -11.68 -2.75 0.32
CA ARG A 109 -11.68 -2.68 1.78
C ARG A 109 -10.31 -2.26 2.32
N ASP A 110 -9.25 -2.82 1.77
CA ASP A 110 -7.89 -2.56 2.21
C ASP A 110 -7.50 -1.09 1.94
N ILE A 111 -7.81 -0.58 0.75
CA ILE A 111 -7.65 0.84 0.39
C ILE A 111 -8.48 1.73 1.32
N PHE A 112 -9.73 1.36 1.57
CA PHE A 112 -10.63 2.07 2.46
C PHE A 112 -10.08 2.17 3.88
N PHE A 113 -9.62 1.06 4.46
CA PHE A 113 -9.02 1.03 5.79
C PHE A 113 -7.85 2.01 5.90
N VAL A 114 -6.91 1.96 4.93
CA VAL A 114 -5.76 2.85 4.92
C VAL A 114 -6.18 4.32 4.79
N ALA A 115 -7.15 4.62 3.92
CA ALA A 115 -7.68 5.97 3.73
C ALA A 115 -8.32 6.52 5.01
N VAL A 116 -9.10 5.72 5.74
CA VAL A 116 -9.68 6.09 7.04
C VAL A 116 -8.57 6.36 8.06
N CYS A 117 -7.63 5.43 8.24
CA CYS A 117 -6.51 5.59 9.18
C CYS A 117 -5.72 6.88 8.91
N ARG A 118 -5.31 7.13 7.66
CA ARG A 118 -4.59 8.36 7.29
C ARG A 118 -5.40 9.62 7.55
N SER A 119 -6.72 9.58 7.35
CA SER A 119 -7.61 10.73 7.57
C SER A 119 -7.72 11.12 9.06
N ILE A 120 -7.59 10.17 9.96
CA ILE A 120 -7.64 10.40 11.41
C ILE A 120 -6.25 10.50 12.06
N GLY A 121 -5.17 10.51 11.25
CA GLY A 121 -3.80 10.72 11.69
C GLY A 121 -3.08 9.46 12.16
N ILE A 122 -3.52 8.28 11.76
CA ILE A 122 -2.84 7.00 11.98
C ILE A 122 -2.05 6.63 10.73
N PRO A 123 -0.70 6.48 10.80
CA PRO A 123 0.07 6.04 9.66
C PRO A 123 -0.37 4.63 9.25
N ALA A 124 -0.72 4.47 7.97
CA ALA A 124 -1.16 3.20 7.42
C ALA A 124 -0.74 3.06 5.95
N ARG A 125 -0.59 1.82 5.50
CA ARG A 125 -0.18 1.52 4.12
C ARG A 125 -0.70 0.16 3.66
N ILE A 126 -0.75 -0.02 2.35
CA ILE A 126 -0.60 -1.33 1.75
C ILE A 126 0.90 -1.48 1.49
N GLU A 127 1.53 -2.45 2.12
CA GLU A 127 2.96 -2.68 1.99
C GLU A 127 3.26 -3.10 0.53
N PRO A 128 4.14 -2.38 -0.19
CA PRO A 128 4.24 -2.50 -1.65
C PRO A 128 4.78 -3.84 -2.13
N VAL A 129 5.55 -4.54 -1.30
CA VAL A 129 6.24 -5.77 -1.69
C VAL A 129 5.31 -6.99 -1.59
N ALA A 130 4.67 -7.17 -0.44
CA ALA A 130 3.80 -8.31 -0.16
C ALA A 130 2.30 -8.00 -0.26
N GLY A 131 1.94 -6.73 -0.49
CA GLY A 131 0.54 -6.31 -0.58
C GLY A 131 -0.23 -6.40 0.73
N LYS A 132 0.47 -6.45 1.87
CA LYS A 132 -0.15 -6.53 3.19
C LYS A 132 -0.65 -5.17 3.64
N VAL A 133 -1.83 -5.15 4.21
CA VAL A 133 -2.33 -3.96 4.91
C VAL A 133 -1.61 -3.81 6.23
N GLN A 134 -1.17 -2.61 6.54
CA GLN A 134 -0.45 -2.32 7.78
C GLN A 134 -0.85 -0.97 8.36
N TYR A 135 -0.85 -0.88 9.69
CA TYR A 135 -0.83 0.39 10.43
C TYR A 135 0.41 0.48 11.31
N ALA A 136 0.82 1.69 11.66
CA ALA A 136 1.95 1.87 12.57
C ALA A 136 1.49 2.06 14.01
N LYS A 137 2.17 1.34 14.93
CA LYS A 137 2.10 1.58 16.38
C LYS A 137 3.47 2.08 16.85
N GLY A 138 3.59 3.39 17.03
CA GLY A 138 4.88 4.06 17.13
C GLY A 138 5.63 4.00 15.78
N LEU A 139 6.80 3.38 15.77
CA LEU A 139 7.58 3.15 14.55
C LEU A 139 7.49 1.71 14.01
N ASN A 140 6.75 0.85 14.70
CA ASN A 140 6.59 -0.54 14.29
C ASN A 140 5.34 -0.71 13.41
N TRP A 141 5.49 -1.44 12.32
CA TRP A 141 4.38 -1.84 11.46
C TRP A 141 3.69 -3.08 12.03
N VAL A 142 2.38 -3.04 12.05
CA VAL A 142 1.50 -4.15 12.46
C VAL A 142 0.75 -4.62 11.23
N ASP A 143 0.86 -5.90 10.89
CA ASP A 143 0.11 -6.52 9.80
C ASP A 143 -1.37 -6.61 10.18
N VAL A 144 -2.24 -6.18 9.30
CA VAL A 144 -3.70 -6.28 9.47
C VAL A 144 -4.19 -7.52 8.75
N ASP A 145 -4.77 -8.44 9.52
CA ASP A 145 -5.53 -9.56 9.02
C ASP A 145 -6.99 -9.42 9.50
N PHE A 146 -7.89 -9.09 8.59
CA PHE A 146 -9.30 -8.90 8.92
C PHE A 146 -10.01 -10.20 9.31
N GLU A 147 -9.42 -11.35 9.09
CA GLU A 147 -9.97 -12.65 9.50
C GLU A 147 -9.43 -13.07 10.88
N ALA A 148 -8.29 -12.54 11.30
CA ALA A 148 -7.70 -12.88 12.60
C ALA A 148 -8.38 -12.13 13.76
N ALA A 149 -8.32 -12.74 14.95
CA ALA A 149 -8.79 -12.12 16.18
C ALA A 149 -7.82 -11.03 16.67
N GLU A 150 -6.52 -11.25 16.52
CA GLU A 150 -5.45 -10.33 16.91
C GLU A 150 -4.48 -10.10 15.74
N GLN A 151 -3.90 -8.90 15.71
CA GLN A 151 -2.94 -8.53 14.68
C GLN A 151 -1.51 -8.86 15.11
N THR A 152 -0.64 -9.17 14.15
CA THR A 152 0.75 -9.52 14.41
C THR A 152 1.70 -8.41 14.02
N VAL A 153 2.76 -8.21 14.81
CA VAL A 153 3.85 -7.30 14.43
C VAL A 153 4.60 -7.90 13.24
N ALA A 154 4.75 -7.10 12.20
CA ALA A 154 5.46 -7.50 10.99
C ALA A 154 6.95 -7.78 11.33
N LYS A 155 7.39 -9.01 11.08
CA LYS A 155 8.81 -9.36 11.13
C LYS A 155 9.43 -9.07 9.78
N GLN A 156 10.36 -8.14 9.75
CA GLN A 156 11.02 -7.70 8.52
C GLN A 156 12.53 -7.86 8.60
N GLY A 157 13.11 -8.28 7.49
CA GLY A 157 14.56 -8.26 7.22
C GLY A 157 14.90 -7.17 6.20
N LYS A 158 16.19 -6.90 6.04
CA LYS A 158 16.71 -6.02 5.00
C LYS A 158 17.51 -6.82 3.99
N VAL A 159 17.20 -6.65 2.72
CA VAL A 159 17.89 -7.29 1.60
C VAL A 159 18.63 -6.24 0.80
N VAL A 160 19.89 -6.52 0.50
CA VAL A 160 20.73 -5.76 -0.44
C VAL A 160 21.32 -6.75 -1.41
N ALA A 161 21.25 -6.47 -2.70
CA ALA A 161 21.86 -7.30 -3.72
C ALA A 161 22.55 -6.44 -4.78
N SER A 162 23.69 -6.92 -5.28
CA SER A 162 24.45 -6.27 -6.34
C SER A 162 24.32 -7.07 -7.65
N TYR A 163 24.40 -6.35 -8.75
CA TYR A 163 24.49 -6.91 -10.09
C TYR A 163 25.77 -6.45 -10.78
N GLN A 164 26.48 -7.35 -11.43
CA GLN A 164 27.62 -6.98 -12.25
C GLN A 164 27.16 -6.78 -13.68
N PRO A 165 27.23 -5.54 -14.23
CA PRO A 165 26.81 -5.26 -15.58
C PRO A 165 27.58 -6.09 -16.61
N ILE A 166 26.84 -6.59 -17.59
CA ILE A 166 27.43 -7.24 -18.78
C ILE A 166 27.12 -6.39 -20.01
N LYS A 167 27.87 -6.61 -21.11
CA LYS A 167 27.72 -5.81 -22.34
C LYS A 167 26.28 -5.81 -22.87
N ALA A 168 25.60 -6.95 -22.79
CA ALA A 168 24.24 -7.11 -23.30
C ALA A 168 23.16 -6.57 -22.32
N LEU A 169 23.45 -6.49 -21.02
CA LEU A 169 22.49 -6.07 -20.00
C LEU A 169 23.21 -5.25 -18.93
N GLN A 170 22.96 -3.95 -18.92
CA GLN A 170 23.63 -3.02 -18.00
C GLN A 170 22.95 -3.00 -16.64
N ASP A 171 21.63 -2.98 -16.59
CA ASP A 171 20.85 -3.00 -15.36
C ASP A 171 19.51 -3.75 -15.60
N PRO A 172 19.32 -4.95 -15.02
CA PRO A 172 18.10 -5.73 -15.23
C PRO A 172 16.86 -4.96 -14.76
N LYS A 173 15.75 -5.09 -15.51
CA LYS A 173 14.45 -4.52 -15.13
C LYS A 173 13.54 -5.59 -14.58
N TYR A 174 12.81 -5.24 -13.52
CA TYR A 174 11.79 -6.09 -12.96
C TYR A 174 10.68 -6.37 -13.99
N TYR A 175 10.07 -7.52 -13.94
CA TYR A 175 9.14 -8.10 -14.91
C TYR A 175 9.74 -8.43 -16.29
N SER A 176 10.75 -7.70 -16.76
CA SER A 176 11.37 -7.96 -18.07
C SER A 176 12.52 -8.95 -18.00
N HIS A 177 13.34 -8.85 -16.95
CA HIS A 177 14.56 -9.65 -16.81
C HIS A 177 14.55 -10.51 -15.55
N PHE A 178 13.80 -10.12 -14.54
CA PHE A 178 13.64 -10.90 -13.32
C PHE A 178 12.33 -10.58 -12.60
N THR A 179 11.90 -11.52 -11.74
CA THR A 179 10.88 -11.31 -10.73
C THR A 179 11.30 -11.94 -9.42
N ILE A 180 10.74 -11.44 -8.32
CA ILE A 180 10.92 -12.03 -6.99
C ILE A 180 9.55 -12.48 -6.51
N ALA A 181 9.45 -13.70 -6.01
CA ALA A 181 8.23 -14.25 -5.44
C ALA A 181 8.47 -14.75 -4.03
N LYS A 182 7.54 -14.49 -3.12
CA LYS A 182 7.50 -15.09 -1.79
C LYS A 182 6.86 -16.47 -1.87
N VAL A 183 7.47 -17.45 -1.23
CA VAL A 183 6.88 -18.78 -1.07
C VAL A 183 5.93 -18.74 0.13
N LEU A 184 4.65 -18.91 -0.12
CA LEU A 184 3.64 -18.93 0.93
C LEU A 184 3.67 -20.29 1.67
N PRO A 185 3.16 -20.37 2.91
CA PRO A 185 3.05 -21.64 3.65
C PRO A 185 2.27 -22.73 2.91
N THR A 186 1.40 -22.34 1.99
CA THR A 186 0.66 -23.24 1.11
C THR A 186 1.47 -23.80 -0.06
N GLY A 187 2.74 -23.40 -0.21
CA GLY A 187 3.59 -23.72 -1.36
C GLY A 187 3.34 -22.88 -2.60
N LYS A 188 2.33 -22.02 -2.59
CA LYS A 188 2.06 -21.09 -3.70
C LYS A 188 3.09 -19.97 -3.74
N LEU A 189 3.40 -19.49 -4.94
CA LEU A 189 4.26 -18.33 -5.15
C LEU A 189 3.40 -17.06 -5.23
N GLN A 190 3.77 -16.07 -4.45
CA GLN A 190 3.23 -14.71 -4.52
C GLN A 190 4.29 -13.79 -5.11
N THR A 191 4.13 -13.40 -6.37
CA THR A 191 5.04 -12.44 -7.00
C THR A 191 4.93 -11.09 -6.30
N LEU A 192 6.07 -10.51 -5.96
CA LEU A 192 6.14 -9.20 -5.35
C LEU A 192 5.88 -8.13 -6.41
N ASN A 193 5.30 -7.02 -5.99
CA ASN A 193 5.04 -5.88 -6.88
C ASN A 193 6.11 -4.80 -6.65
N PHE A 194 6.87 -4.50 -7.70
CA PHE A 194 7.84 -3.41 -7.75
C PHE A 194 7.56 -2.51 -8.96
N GLU A 195 6.30 -2.13 -9.13
CA GLU A 195 5.94 -1.12 -10.11
C GLU A 195 6.45 0.23 -9.65
N SER A 196 7.25 0.91 -10.46
CA SER A 196 7.56 2.31 -10.22
C SER A 196 6.31 3.15 -10.47
N GLY A 197 6.04 4.12 -9.61
CA GLY A 197 4.91 5.05 -9.79
C GLY A 197 5.03 5.94 -11.04
N ASP A 198 6.19 5.99 -11.68
CA ASP A 198 6.43 6.58 -12.99
C ASP A 198 6.34 5.47 -14.04
N VAL A 199 5.13 5.21 -14.51
CA VAL A 199 4.86 4.22 -15.54
C VAL A 199 5.43 4.68 -16.86
N ASP A 200 6.64 4.25 -17.14
CA ASP A 200 7.08 4.04 -18.52
C ASP A 200 6.50 2.69 -18.95
N MET A 201 5.73 2.69 -20.01
CA MET A 201 4.94 1.54 -20.48
C MET A 201 5.83 0.29 -20.62
N GLY A 202 5.78 -0.62 -19.64
CA GLY A 202 6.28 -1.99 -19.79
C GLY A 202 7.50 -2.40 -19.00
N GLY A 203 7.83 -1.79 -17.88
CA GLY A 203 8.90 -2.30 -17.02
C GLY A 203 8.81 -1.79 -15.57
N GLY A 204 9.02 -2.68 -14.61
CA GLY A 204 9.25 -2.29 -13.22
C GLY A 204 10.61 -1.61 -13.04
N ASP A 205 10.92 -1.25 -11.80
CA ASP A 205 12.20 -0.66 -11.44
C ASP A 205 13.40 -1.52 -11.83
N THR A 206 14.58 -0.88 -12.00
CA THR A 206 15.81 -1.61 -12.27
C THR A 206 16.35 -2.31 -11.01
N TRP A 207 17.19 -3.31 -11.21
CA TRP A 207 17.89 -4.01 -10.12
C TRP A 207 18.61 -3.04 -9.18
N SER A 208 19.34 -2.09 -9.76
CA SER A 208 20.05 -1.08 -8.97
C SER A 208 19.12 -0.15 -8.19
N ALA A 209 17.96 0.20 -8.74
CA ALA A 209 16.98 1.01 -8.03
C ALA A 209 16.36 0.26 -6.84
N LEU A 210 16.03 -1.02 -7.03
CA LEU A 210 15.34 -1.84 -6.02
C LEU A 210 16.27 -2.38 -4.94
N LEU A 211 17.42 -2.93 -5.31
CA LEU A 211 18.19 -3.83 -4.45
C LEU A 211 19.55 -3.29 -4.03
N LYS A 212 20.03 -2.18 -4.63
CA LYS A 212 21.29 -1.53 -4.22
C LYS A 212 21.19 -0.86 -2.86
N LYS A 213 20.00 -0.40 -2.48
CA LYS A 213 19.70 0.14 -1.15
C LYS A 213 19.00 -0.94 -0.31
N PRO A 214 19.10 -0.88 1.03
CA PRO A 214 18.40 -1.83 1.88
C PRO A 214 16.88 -1.83 1.63
N LEU A 215 16.37 -2.90 1.04
CA LEU A 215 14.95 -3.14 0.84
C LEU A 215 14.40 -3.89 2.05
N SER A 216 13.38 -3.35 2.70
CA SER A 216 12.68 -4.05 3.78
C SER A 216 11.72 -5.08 3.17
N MET A 217 11.88 -6.33 3.57
CA MET A 217 11.03 -7.45 3.16
C MET A 217 10.57 -8.22 4.39
N ASP A 218 9.37 -8.78 4.34
CA ASP A 218 8.89 -9.67 5.40
C ASP A 218 9.81 -10.88 5.57
N GLU A 219 9.90 -11.40 6.78
CA GLU A 219 10.54 -12.69 7.03
C GLU A 219 9.87 -13.80 6.20
N GLY A 220 10.66 -14.64 5.54
CA GLY A 220 10.15 -15.73 4.71
C GLY A 220 11.15 -16.26 3.69
N HIS A 221 10.66 -17.20 2.88
CA HIS A 221 11.42 -17.77 1.77
C HIS A 221 11.06 -17.06 0.48
N TYR A 222 12.07 -16.74 -0.33
CA TYR A 222 11.91 -16.02 -1.58
C TYR A 222 12.63 -16.73 -2.72
N ILE A 223 12.05 -16.64 -3.91
CA ILE A 223 12.64 -17.13 -5.15
C ILE A 223 12.81 -15.95 -6.08
N CYS A 224 14.02 -15.76 -6.61
CA CYS A 224 14.26 -14.84 -7.72
C CYS A 224 14.24 -15.66 -9.02
N LEU A 225 13.33 -15.33 -9.92
CA LEU A 225 13.24 -15.91 -11.25
C LEU A 225 13.94 -14.98 -12.22
N LEU A 226 14.94 -15.51 -12.93
CA LEU A 226 15.65 -14.79 -13.98
C LEU A 226 15.09 -15.24 -15.34
N TYR A 227 14.80 -14.28 -16.21
CA TYR A 227 14.35 -14.54 -17.55
C TYR A 227 15.54 -14.46 -18.50
N THR A 228 15.87 -15.56 -19.14
CA THR A 228 16.76 -15.57 -20.28
C THR A 228 15.90 -15.43 -21.53
N SER A 229 16.00 -14.32 -22.25
CA SER A 229 15.44 -14.27 -23.59
C SER A 229 16.31 -15.15 -24.47
N ASP A 230 15.83 -16.33 -24.81
CA ASP A 230 16.29 -17.03 -25.99
C ASP A 230 15.77 -16.26 -27.22
N ALA A 231 16.38 -15.11 -27.47
CA ALA A 231 16.28 -14.49 -28.77
C ALA A 231 17.23 -15.28 -29.67
N ALA A 232 16.72 -16.31 -30.31
CA ALA A 232 17.33 -16.90 -31.48
C ALA A 232 17.25 -15.91 -32.64
#